data_011aedf5246eb18e9e8644b5010e3928
#
_entry.id   011aedf5246eb18e9e8644b5010e3928
#
_cell.length_a   1.000
_cell.length_b   1.000
_cell.length_c   1.000
_cell.angle_alpha   90.00
_cell.angle_beta   90.00
_cell.angle_gamma   90.00
#
_symmetry.space_group_name_H-M   'P 1'
#
loop_
_entity.id
_entity.type
_entity.pdbx_description
1 polymer ?
#
loop_
_entity_poly.entity_id
_entity_poly.type
_entity_poly.pdbx_seq_one_letter_code
_entity_poly.pdbx_strand_id
1 'polypeptide(L)'
;MSQDTLININNVKKTYADGLEALKGVNLEIKRGEILALLGPNGAGKTTLINAICGIVIPTSGHITVDGFDVVKNFRETRSQIGLVPQELNLEAFEKVFQNVSFTRGLYGKKENPQYIEKNLKDLGPWDKTDNRPRELSEKIKKRALIAKALSHEP
;
A
#
# COMPACT_ATOMS: atom_id res chain seq x y z
N MET A 1 -16.41 11.07 14.93
CA MET A 1 -15.05 10.57 14.64
C MET A 1 -14.09 11.46 15.42
N SER A 2 -13.15 10.89 16.21
CA SER A 2 -12.13 11.70 16.84
C SER A 2 -11.24 12.28 15.72
N GLN A 3 -10.77 13.53 15.87
CA GLN A 3 -9.87 14.19 14.90
C GLN A 3 -8.55 13.43 14.65
N ASP A 4 -8.31 12.34 15.36
CA ASP A 4 -7.07 11.57 15.40
C ASP A 4 -7.17 10.21 14.63
N THR A 5 -8.38 9.78 14.23
CA THR A 5 -8.58 8.53 13.51
C THR A 5 -8.21 8.69 12.03
N LEU A 6 -7.18 7.97 11.59
CA LEU A 6 -6.73 7.96 10.19
C LEU A 6 -7.52 6.95 9.35
N ILE A 7 -7.68 5.72 9.86
CA ILE A 7 -8.44 4.67 9.18
C ILE A 7 -9.56 4.22 10.10
N ASN A 8 -10.78 4.20 9.56
CA ASN A 8 -11.94 3.68 10.26
C ASN A 8 -12.59 2.57 9.44
N ILE A 9 -12.78 1.41 10.05
CA ILE A 9 -13.39 0.21 9.48
C ILE A 9 -14.63 -0.08 10.31
N ASN A 10 -15.80 -0.04 9.68
CA ASN A 10 -17.07 -0.20 10.36
C ASN A 10 -17.89 -1.35 9.76
N ASN A 11 -18.08 -2.41 10.53
CA ASN A 11 -18.86 -3.60 10.21
C ASN A 11 -18.58 -4.16 8.80
N VAL A 12 -17.31 -4.23 8.42
CA VAL A 12 -16.89 -4.62 7.09
C VAL A 12 -17.00 -6.12 6.91
N LYS A 13 -17.75 -6.53 5.88
CA LYS A 13 -17.90 -7.91 5.45
C LYS A 13 -17.38 -8.07 4.02
N LYS A 14 -16.82 -9.23 3.73
CA LYS A 14 -16.46 -9.65 2.37
C LYS A 14 -16.78 -11.12 2.16
N THR A 15 -17.69 -11.36 1.24
CA THR A 15 -18.01 -12.69 0.71
C THR A 15 -17.59 -12.72 -0.76
N TYR A 16 -16.81 -13.71 -1.16
CA TYR A 16 -16.42 -13.95 -2.54
C TYR A 16 -17.49 -14.74 -3.30
N ALA A 17 -17.37 -14.80 -4.63
CA ALA A 17 -18.37 -15.43 -5.49
C ALA A 17 -18.52 -16.96 -5.25
N ASP A 18 -17.49 -17.60 -4.73
CA ASP A 18 -17.49 -19.01 -4.32
C ASP A 18 -18.16 -19.25 -2.95
N GLY A 19 -18.70 -18.19 -2.32
CA GLY A 19 -19.34 -18.25 -1.00
C GLY A 19 -18.39 -18.10 0.18
N LEU A 20 -17.08 -17.93 -0.03
CA LEU A 20 -16.11 -17.74 1.04
C LEU A 20 -16.34 -16.40 1.76
N GLU A 21 -16.71 -16.44 3.02
CA GLU A 21 -16.77 -15.27 3.90
C GLU A 21 -15.38 -14.96 4.48
N ALA A 22 -14.63 -14.10 3.79
CA ALA A 22 -13.29 -13.70 4.21
C ALA A 22 -13.28 -12.64 5.33
N LEU A 23 -14.27 -11.76 5.38
CA LEU A 23 -14.47 -10.78 6.46
C LEU A 23 -15.90 -10.88 6.99
N LYS A 24 -16.07 -10.95 8.31
CA LYS A 24 -17.35 -11.27 8.98
C LYS A 24 -17.87 -10.14 9.88
N GLY A 25 -17.70 -8.89 9.47
CA GLY A 25 -18.12 -7.73 10.26
C GLY A 25 -16.97 -7.16 11.09
N VAL A 26 -15.86 -6.82 10.42
CA VAL A 26 -14.66 -6.26 11.05
C VAL A 26 -14.92 -4.81 11.46
N ASN A 27 -14.57 -4.48 12.70
CA ASN A 27 -14.51 -3.12 13.22
C ASN A 27 -13.10 -2.85 13.72
N LEU A 28 -12.50 -1.75 13.25
CA LEU A 28 -11.15 -1.36 13.63
C LEU A 28 -10.96 0.14 13.39
N GLU A 29 -10.32 0.81 14.33
CA GLU A 29 -9.85 2.18 14.17
C GLU A 29 -8.33 2.19 14.25
N ILE A 30 -7.67 2.92 13.35
CA ILE A 30 -6.22 3.15 13.35
C ILE A 30 -6.00 4.66 13.44
N LYS A 31 -5.22 5.06 14.43
CA LYS A 31 -4.91 6.47 14.68
C LYS A 31 -3.74 6.95 13.82
N ARG A 32 -3.66 8.25 13.64
CA ARG A 32 -2.53 8.88 12.97
C ARG A 32 -1.23 8.61 13.76
N GLY A 33 -0.17 8.18 13.08
CA GLY A 33 1.12 7.85 13.69
C GLY A 33 1.16 6.46 14.37
N GLU A 34 0.09 5.68 14.34
CA GLU A 34 0.05 4.37 14.96
C GLU A 34 0.72 3.31 14.05
N ILE A 35 1.40 2.36 14.68
CA ILE A 35 1.90 1.14 14.03
C ILE A 35 1.01 -0.02 14.49
N LEU A 36 0.26 -0.59 13.55
CA LEU A 36 -0.61 -1.73 13.79
C LEU A 36 -0.06 -3.01 13.17
N ALA A 37 -0.02 -4.11 13.93
CA ALA A 37 0.28 -5.44 13.43
C ALA A 37 -0.96 -6.30 13.35
N LEU A 38 -1.27 -6.85 12.17
CA LEU A 38 -2.33 -7.84 11.98
C LEU A 38 -1.76 -9.25 12.12
N LEU A 39 -2.12 -9.94 13.18
CA LEU A 39 -1.71 -11.31 13.47
C LEU A 39 -2.87 -12.30 13.29
N GLY A 40 -2.54 -13.52 12.93
CA GLY A 40 -3.54 -14.59 12.76
C GLY A 40 -3.08 -15.66 11.76
N PRO A 41 -3.76 -16.82 11.72
CA PRO A 41 -3.43 -17.91 10.80
C PRO A 41 -3.64 -17.54 9.34
N ASN A 42 -3.15 -18.39 8.44
CA ASN A 42 -3.45 -18.26 7.01
C ASN A 42 -4.97 -18.43 6.79
N GLY A 43 -5.54 -17.65 5.91
CA GLY A 43 -6.98 -17.63 5.67
C GLY A 43 -7.82 -16.78 6.66
N ALA A 44 -7.20 -16.17 7.68
CA ALA A 44 -7.92 -15.31 8.65
C ALA A 44 -8.43 -13.97 8.07
N GLY A 45 -8.34 -13.73 6.76
CA GLY A 45 -8.82 -12.51 6.12
C GLY A 45 -7.87 -11.31 6.16
N LYS A 46 -6.65 -11.45 6.71
CA LYS A 46 -5.68 -10.34 6.83
C LYS A 46 -5.39 -9.64 5.51
N THR A 47 -5.04 -10.40 4.47
CA THR A 47 -4.77 -9.87 3.13
C THR A 47 -6.03 -9.25 2.51
N THR A 48 -7.19 -9.86 2.72
CA THR A 48 -8.48 -9.31 2.24
C THR A 48 -8.77 -7.96 2.91
N LEU A 49 -8.50 -7.82 4.21
CA LEU A 49 -8.70 -6.57 4.94
C LEU A 49 -7.75 -5.48 4.44
N ILE A 50 -6.46 -5.78 4.31
CA ILE A 50 -5.46 -4.84 3.75
C ILE A 50 -5.88 -4.40 2.33
N ASN A 51 -6.24 -5.35 1.47
CA ASN A 51 -6.68 -5.05 0.11
C ASN A 51 -7.99 -4.24 0.08
N ALA A 52 -8.87 -4.41 1.05
CA ALA A 52 -10.09 -3.59 1.17
C ALA A 52 -9.76 -2.15 1.60
N ILE A 53 -8.83 -1.94 2.54
CA ILE A 53 -8.33 -0.61 2.93
C ILE A 53 -7.70 0.09 1.73
N CYS A 54 -6.89 -0.63 0.93
CA CYS A 54 -6.24 -0.10 -0.27
C CYS A 54 -7.19 0.09 -1.47
N GLY A 55 -8.47 -0.24 -1.34
CA GLY A 55 -9.46 -0.14 -2.42
C GLY A 55 -9.23 -1.12 -3.58
N ILE A 56 -8.47 -2.21 -3.36
CA ILE A 56 -8.25 -3.30 -4.34
C ILE A 56 -9.42 -4.28 -4.28
N VAL A 57 -9.92 -4.57 -3.08
CA VAL A 57 -11.08 -5.41 -2.85
C VAL A 57 -12.24 -4.55 -2.36
N ILE A 58 -13.37 -4.61 -3.05
CA ILE A 58 -14.59 -3.90 -2.65
C ILE A 58 -15.30 -4.73 -1.58
N PRO A 59 -15.60 -4.17 -0.39
CA PRO A 59 -16.41 -4.84 0.62
C PRO A 59 -17.79 -5.24 0.10
N THR A 60 -18.34 -6.34 0.60
CA THR A 60 -19.73 -6.73 0.32
C THR A 60 -20.71 -5.86 1.11
N SER A 61 -20.33 -5.46 2.34
CA SER A 61 -21.07 -4.51 3.17
C SER A 61 -20.13 -3.86 4.19
N GLY A 62 -20.64 -2.84 4.88
CA GLY A 62 -19.86 -2.01 5.80
C GLY A 62 -19.12 -0.89 5.06
N HIS A 63 -18.34 -0.12 5.80
CA HIS A 63 -17.64 1.07 5.28
C HIS A 63 -16.20 1.12 5.78
N ILE A 64 -15.30 1.57 4.91
CA ILE A 64 -13.91 1.89 5.26
C ILE A 64 -13.66 3.33 4.84
N THR A 65 -13.10 4.13 5.74
CA THR A 65 -12.61 5.48 5.41
C THR A 65 -11.14 5.62 5.74
N VAL A 66 -10.43 6.37 4.91
CA VAL A 66 -9.04 6.78 5.11
C VAL A 66 -9.01 8.29 5.08
N ASP A 67 -8.54 8.91 6.15
CA ASP A 67 -8.55 10.38 6.35
C ASP A 67 -9.92 11.03 6.07
N GLY A 68 -11.00 10.33 6.47
CA GLY A 68 -12.39 10.77 6.23
C GLY A 68 -12.95 10.44 4.84
N PHE A 69 -12.15 9.99 3.89
CA PHE A 69 -12.60 9.62 2.54
C PHE A 69 -12.99 8.14 2.46
N ASP A 70 -14.13 7.84 1.88
CA ASP A 70 -14.60 6.47 1.66
C ASP A 70 -13.77 5.77 0.57
N VAL A 71 -13.24 4.57 0.85
CA VAL A 71 -12.31 3.85 -0.05
C VAL A 71 -12.94 3.41 -1.38
N VAL A 72 -14.28 3.36 -1.46
CA VAL A 72 -15.01 2.98 -2.69
C VAL A 72 -15.41 4.23 -3.47
N LYS A 73 -16.02 5.22 -2.80
CA LYS A 73 -16.53 6.43 -3.44
C LYS A 73 -15.43 7.42 -3.81
N ASN A 74 -14.44 7.56 -2.94
CA ASN A 74 -13.32 8.50 -3.07
C ASN A 74 -12.00 7.75 -3.32
N PHE A 75 -12.01 6.73 -4.19
CA PHE A 75 -10.88 5.83 -4.37
C PHE A 75 -9.59 6.51 -4.85
N ARG A 76 -9.69 7.64 -5.55
CA ARG A 76 -8.51 8.40 -5.99
C ARG A 76 -7.83 9.10 -4.84
N GLU A 77 -8.60 9.74 -3.99
CA GLU A 77 -8.14 10.44 -2.79
C GLU A 77 -7.51 9.44 -1.81
N THR A 78 -8.19 8.34 -1.52
CA THR A 78 -7.69 7.33 -0.57
C THR A 78 -6.43 6.64 -1.09
N ARG A 79 -6.39 6.23 -2.36
CA ARG A 79 -5.20 5.58 -2.93
C ARG A 79 -3.99 6.51 -2.99
N SER A 80 -4.20 7.83 -3.16
CA SER A 80 -3.11 8.80 -3.15
C SER A 80 -2.44 8.94 -1.78
N GLN A 81 -3.10 8.49 -0.71
CA GLN A 81 -2.63 8.54 0.68
C GLN A 81 -2.13 7.19 1.20
N ILE A 82 -2.13 6.15 0.35
CA ILE A 82 -1.74 4.79 0.76
C ILE A 82 -0.56 4.31 -0.07
N GLY A 83 0.53 3.95 0.61
CA GLY A 83 1.63 3.20 0.01
C GLY A 83 1.50 1.72 0.35
N LEU A 84 1.26 0.88 -0.65
CA LEU A 84 1.18 -0.57 -0.48
C LEU A 84 2.47 -1.25 -0.91
N VAL A 85 3.04 -2.05 -0.01
CA VAL A 85 4.16 -2.96 -0.32
C VAL A 85 3.60 -4.39 -0.39
N PRO A 86 3.50 -4.99 -1.58
CA PRO A 86 2.98 -6.35 -1.73
C PRO A 86 3.95 -7.39 -1.14
N GLN A 87 3.43 -8.56 -0.81
CA GLN A 87 4.23 -9.67 -0.32
C GLN A 87 5.19 -10.20 -1.40
N GLU A 88 4.74 -10.23 -2.66
CA GLU A 88 5.55 -10.62 -3.81
C GLU A 88 6.45 -9.47 -4.28
N LEU A 89 7.67 -9.80 -4.70
CA LEU A 89 8.68 -8.82 -5.09
C LEU A 89 8.51 -8.39 -6.56
N ASN A 90 7.42 -7.69 -6.85
CA ASN A 90 7.05 -7.25 -8.20
C ASN A 90 7.70 -5.92 -8.56
N LEU A 91 8.97 -5.96 -8.97
CA LEU A 91 9.67 -4.89 -9.66
C LEU A 91 9.79 -5.24 -11.14
N GLU A 92 9.66 -4.25 -12.02
CA GLU A 92 9.87 -4.45 -13.47
C GLU A 92 11.31 -4.90 -13.74
N ALA A 93 11.47 -6.17 -14.13
CA ALA A 93 12.76 -6.85 -14.16
C ALA A 93 13.79 -6.23 -15.12
N PHE A 94 13.32 -5.54 -16.16
CA PHE A 94 14.15 -4.96 -17.20
C PHE A 94 14.51 -3.49 -16.97
N GLU A 95 13.75 -2.80 -16.12
CA GLU A 95 13.95 -1.41 -15.78
C GLU A 95 14.89 -1.25 -14.58
N LYS A 96 15.69 -0.18 -14.55
CA LYS A 96 16.53 0.14 -13.40
C LYS A 96 15.69 0.47 -12.16
N VAL A 97 16.26 0.31 -10.96
CA VAL A 97 15.55 0.61 -9.68
C VAL A 97 15.03 2.04 -9.68
N PHE A 98 15.84 3.03 -10.07
CA PHE A 98 15.41 4.43 -10.13
C PHE A 98 14.20 4.64 -11.04
N GLN A 99 14.18 4.00 -12.21
CA GLN A 99 13.08 4.08 -13.17
C GLN A 99 11.80 3.45 -12.63
N ASN A 100 11.92 2.26 -12.00
CA ASN A 100 10.79 1.59 -11.34
C ASN A 100 10.11 2.50 -10.30
N VAL A 101 10.90 3.18 -9.46
CA VAL A 101 10.38 4.06 -8.41
C VAL A 101 9.76 5.33 -9.01
N SER A 102 10.45 5.96 -9.96
CA SER A 102 10.00 7.19 -10.63
C SER A 102 8.73 6.99 -11.44
N PHE A 103 8.63 5.88 -12.18
CA PHE A 103 7.44 5.53 -12.96
C PHE A 103 6.19 5.41 -12.09
N THR A 104 6.33 4.80 -10.92
CA THR A 104 5.19 4.65 -9.99
C THR A 104 4.65 6.00 -9.53
N ARG A 105 5.52 7.00 -9.29
CA ARG A 105 5.10 8.37 -8.97
C ARG A 105 4.20 8.95 -10.08
N GLY A 106 4.56 8.73 -11.33
CA GLY A 106 3.77 9.17 -12.50
C GLY A 106 2.40 8.51 -12.58
N LEU A 107 2.27 7.23 -12.20
CA LEU A 107 0.98 6.53 -12.16
C LEU A 107 -0.03 7.15 -11.19
N TYR A 108 0.45 7.82 -10.14
CA TYR A 108 -0.38 8.59 -9.20
C TYR A 108 -0.61 10.05 -9.66
N GLY A 109 -0.23 10.41 -10.90
CA GLY A 109 -0.40 11.75 -11.44
C GLY A 109 0.49 12.83 -10.80
N LYS A 110 1.52 12.42 -10.05
CA LYS A 110 2.47 13.34 -9.44
C LYS A 110 3.53 13.77 -10.45
N LYS A 111 3.89 15.05 -10.43
CA LYS A 111 5.00 15.57 -11.24
C LYS A 111 6.31 14.86 -10.89
N GLU A 112 7.20 14.78 -11.87
CA GLU A 112 8.56 14.27 -11.64
C GLU A 112 9.26 15.05 -10.53
N ASN A 113 9.90 14.32 -9.63
CA ASN A 113 10.70 14.87 -8.55
C ASN A 113 11.91 13.96 -8.28
N PRO A 114 12.96 14.05 -9.12
CA PRO A 114 14.15 13.20 -8.98
C PRO A 114 14.83 13.37 -7.63
N GLN A 115 14.81 14.58 -7.07
CA GLN A 115 15.42 14.86 -5.76
C GLN A 115 14.72 14.12 -4.62
N TYR A 116 13.38 14.07 -4.66
CA TYR A 116 12.61 13.30 -3.68
C TYR A 116 12.87 11.80 -3.82
N ILE A 117 12.90 11.28 -5.06
CA ILE A 117 13.20 9.86 -5.31
C ILE A 117 14.61 9.50 -4.84
N GLU A 118 15.59 10.36 -5.11
CA GLU A 118 16.97 10.19 -4.65
C GLU A 118 17.02 10.14 -3.11
N LYS A 119 16.38 11.11 -2.44
CA LYS A 119 16.30 11.14 -0.99
C LYS A 119 15.68 9.85 -0.43
N ASN A 120 14.54 9.44 -0.97
CA ASN A 120 13.82 8.23 -0.56
C ASN A 120 14.69 6.96 -0.71
N LEU A 121 15.39 6.82 -1.83
CA LEU A 121 16.30 5.70 -2.08
C LEU A 121 17.55 5.73 -1.17
N LYS A 122 18.06 6.91 -0.83
CA LYS A 122 19.15 7.06 0.15
C LYS A 122 18.70 6.67 1.55
N ASP A 123 17.57 7.18 2.00
CA ASP A 123 17.03 6.90 3.33
C ASP A 123 16.72 5.41 3.55
N LEU A 124 16.30 4.71 2.51
CA LEU A 124 16.00 3.27 2.53
C LEU A 124 17.19 2.36 2.19
N GLY A 125 18.28 2.93 1.68
CA GLY A 125 19.56 2.25 1.46
C GLY A 125 19.81 1.60 0.11
N PRO A 126 18.93 1.59 -0.92
CA PRO A 126 19.29 1.06 -2.24
C PRO A 126 19.88 2.09 -3.20
N TRP A 127 20.34 3.25 -2.74
CA TRP A 127 20.83 4.32 -3.59
C TRP A 127 22.01 3.92 -4.47
N ASP A 128 22.99 3.21 -3.94
CA ASP A 128 24.16 2.70 -4.65
C ASP A 128 23.83 1.60 -5.68
N LYS A 129 22.58 1.15 -5.71
CA LYS A 129 22.04 0.13 -6.62
C LYS A 129 20.96 0.66 -7.57
N THR A 130 20.80 1.98 -7.68
CA THR A 130 19.74 2.60 -8.47
C THR A 130 19.86 2.34 -9.97
N ASP A 131 21.08 2.14 -10.47
CA ASP A 131 21.37 1.79 -11.84
C ASP A 131 21.32 0.29 -12.14
N ASN A 132 21.23 -0.56 -11.12
CA ASN A 132 21.08 -1.99 -11.28
C ASN A 132 19.63 -2.34 -11.67
N ARG A 133 19.50 -3.48 -12.36
CA ARG A 133 18.18 -4.09 -12.61
C ARG A 133 17.77 -4.96 -11.43
N PRO A 134 16.47 -5.11 -11.15
CA PRO A 134 15.99 -5.90 -10.00
C PRO A 134 16.52 -7.33 -9.94
N ARG A 135 16.72 -7.98 -11.09
CA ARG A 135 17.28 -9.33 -11.17
C ARG A 135 18.71 -9.46 -10.61
N GLU A 136 19.45 -8.35 -10.53
CA GLU A 136 20.84 -8.28 -10.05
C GLU A 136 20.91 -8.03 -8.54
N LEU A 137 19.76 -7.80 -7.90
CA LEU A 137 19.65 -7.40 -6.51
C LEU A 137 19.34 -8.57 -5.58
N SER A 138 19.87 -8.50 -4.36
CA SER A 138 19.45 -9.40 -3.29
C SER A 138 17.99 -9.12 -2.88
N GLU A 139 17.33 -10.14 -2.31
CA GLU A 139 15.94 -10.04 -1.80
C GLU A 139 15.77 -8.87 -0.82
N LYS A 140 16.76 -8.65 0.03
CA LYS A 140 16.77 -7.51 0.97
C LYS A 140 16.71 -6.17 0.27
N ILE A 141 17.49 -6.00 -0.79
CA ILE A 141 17.53 -4.74 -1.56
C ILE A 141 16.25 -4.57 -2.37
N LYS A 142 15.73 -5.65 -2.97
CA LYS A 142 14.43 -5.63 -3.66
C LYS A 142 13.31 -5.17 -2.73
N LYS A 143 13.23 -5.69 -1.50
CA LYS A 143 12.22 -5.25 -0.50
C LYS A 143 12.33 -3.77 -0.19
N ARG A 144 13.54 -3.24 -0.01
CA ARG A 144 13.77 -1.81 0.22
C ARG A 144 13.37 -0.95 -0.99
N ALA A 145 13.67 -1.41 -2.20
CA ALA A 145 13.24 -0.74 -3.43
C ALA A 145 11.71 -0.73 -3.57
N LEU A 146 11.01 -1.81 -3.16
CA LEU A 146 9.54 -1.83 -3.11
C LEU A 146 8.95 -0.85 -2.10
N ILE A 147 9.60 -0.67 -0.95
CA ILE A 147 9.19 0.36 0.02
C ILE A 147 9.38 1.76 -0.60
N ALA A 148 10.53 2.01 -1.26
CA ALA A 148 10.76 3.26 -1.97
C ALA A 148 9.71 3.51 -3.06
N LYS A 149 9.32 2.46 -3.80
CA LYS A 149 8.25 2.50 -4.80
C LYS A 149 6.91 2.87 -4.16
N ALA A 150 6.55 2.26 -3.03
CA ALA A 150 5.31 2.55 -2.31
C ALA A 150 5.25 3.98 -1.75
N LEU A 151 6.39 4.58 -1.42
CA LEU A 151 6.51 5.95 -0.91
C LEU A 151 6.72 7.00 -2.02
N SER A 152 6.89 6.59 -3.27
CA SER A 152 7.30 7.49 -4.37
C SER A 152 6.32 8.62 -4.66
N HIS A 153 5.03 8.43 -4.37
CA HIS A 153 3.97 9.41 -4.60
C HIS A 153 3.65 10.28 -3.37
N GLU A 154 4.42 10.16 -2.28
CA GLU A 154 4.25 10.93 -1.02
C GLU A 154 2.87 10.64 -0.38
N PRO A 155 2.57 9.36 -0.08
CA PRO A 155 1.30 8.99 0.53
C PRO A 155 1.09 9.57 1.93
#